data_688fe4cf58374a5fadbdd44fd273455f
#
_entry.id   688fe4cf58374a5fadbdd44fd273455f
#
_cell.length_a   1.000
_cell.length_b   1.000
_cell.length_c   1.000
_cell.angle_alpha   90.00
_cell.angle_beta   90.00
_cell.angle_gamma   90.00
#
_symmetry.space_group_name_H-M   'P 1'
#
loop_
_entity.id
_entity.type
_entity.pdbx_description
1 polymer ?
#
loop_
_entity_poly.entity_id
_entity_poly.type
_entity_poly.pdbx_seq_one_letter_code
_entity_poly.pdbx_strand_id
1 'polypeptide(L)'
;ENKISQLNSDLNSFTKVPMTGWPTDSVYSTLLRAVDYRERVVVIMLDEIDKLVEKSGDDVLYNLSRINSDLKHSRVSIEGISNDLTFTDYLDPRVKSSLGEEEIIFPPYNANQLNDILENRATLAFKEGVLAPGVISKCSALAAREHGDARRALDLLRTSGELAERSRETTVTINHVDLAQEKIEIDRVIEIVKTLPRHSQLILFAIITLEEKDISHISTGEVYNLYRQFCKEQ
;
A
#
# COMPACT_ATOMS: atom_id res chain seq x y z
N GLU A 1 20.18 15.82 -1.40
CA GLU A 1 20.96 14.58 -1.13
C GLU A 1 21.89 14.70 0.07
N ASN A 2 22.66 15.78 0.20
CA ASN A 2 23.62 15.94 1.31
C ASN A 2 22.97 16.03 2.72
N LYS A 3 21.74 16.53 2.85
CA LYS A 3 21.08 16.66 4.16
C LYS A 3 20.49 15.35 4.68
N ILE A 4 19.98 14.49 3.79
CA ILE A 4 19.46 13.17 4.15
C ILE A 4 20.61 12.21 4.52
N SER A 5 21.73 12.28 3.78
CA SER A 5 22.92 11.48 4.12
C SER A 5 23.57 11.92 5.45
N GLN A 6 23.53 13.22 5.79
CA GLN A 6 23.96 13.70 7.10
C GLN A 6 23.03 13.23 8.24
N LEU A 7 21.71 13.26 8.04
CA LEU A 7 20.75 12.76 9.03
C LEU A 7 20.96 11.26 9.31
N ASN A 8 21.15 10.47 8.26
CA ASN A 8 21.47 9.04 8.38
C ASN A 8 22.85 8.80 9.03
N SER A 9 23.84 9.65 8.77
CA SER A 9 25.13 9.59 9.42
C SER A 9 25.04 9.93 10.91
N ASP A 10 24.28 10.95 11.26
CA ASP A 10 24.09 11.39 12.65
C ASP A 10 23.29 10.33 13.45
N LEU A 11 22.25 9.74 12.88
CA LEU A 11 21.48 8.66 13.50
C LEU A 11 22.31 7.37 13.64
N ASN A 12 23.18 7.07 12.69
CA ASN A 12 24.10 5.93 12.73
C ASN A 12 25.27 6.10 13.71
N SER A 13 25.60 7.33 14.09
CA SER A 13 26.60 7.61 15.14
C SER A 13 26.08 7.36 16.56
N PHE A 14 24.75 7.33 16.72
CA PHE A 14 24.11 6.91 17.96
C PHE A 14 23.96 5.39 18.00
N THR A 15 24.13 4.83 19.17
CA THR A 15 24.07 3.40 19.48
C THR A 15 23.00 2.67 18.66
N LYS A 16 23.37 1.62 17.93
CA LYS A 16 22.42 0.79 17.21
C LYS A 16 21.37 0.26 18.17
N VAL A 17 20.14 0.74 18.03
CA VAL A 17 19.01 0.24 18.81
C VAL A 17 18.66 -1.14 18.26
N PRO A 18 18.71 -2.22 19.05
CA PRO A 18 18.30 -3.53 18.58
C PRO A 18 16.79 -3.54 18.29
N MET A 19 16.37 -4.32 17.29
CA MET A 19 14.96 -4.41 16.91
C MET A 19 14.07 -5.04 17.99
N THR A 20 14.65 -5.75 18.95
CA THR A 20 13.94 -6.42 20.03
C THR A 20 14.76 -6.37 21.33
N GLY A 21 14.05 -6.43 22.46
CA GLY A 21 14.67 -6.61 23.78
C GLY A 21 14.94 -5.32 24.58
N TRP A 22 14.75 -4.15 24.00
CA TRP A 22 14.84 -2.89 24.76
C TRP A 22 13.46 -2.44 25.24
N PRO A 23 13.34 -1.93 26.48
CA PRO A 23 12.14 -1.26 26.94
C PRO A 23 11.83 -0.04 26.07
N THR A 24 10.55 0.23 25.84
CA THR A 24 10.07 1.36 25.01
C THR A 24 10.64 2.70 25.49
N ASP A 25 10.72 2.90 26.81
CA ASP A 25 11.27 4.12 27.41
C ASP A 25 12.76 4.32 27.05
N SER A 26 13.53 3.23 26.97
CA SER A 26 14.94 3.30 26.58
C SER A 26 15.10 3.65 25.09
N VAL A 27 14.21 3.13 24.24
CA VAL A 27 14.16 3.48 22.82
C VAL A 27 13.78 4.95 22.66
N TYR A 28 12.73 5.40 23.33
CA TYR A 28 12.26 6.78 23.29
C TYR A 28 13.31 7.77 23.80
N SER A 29 13.95 7.50 24.93
CA SER A 29 15.02 8.35 25.45
C SER A 29 16.25 8.42 24.53
N THR A 30 16.51 7.36 23.77
CA THR A 30 17.57 7.35 22.76
C THR A 30 17.17 8.18 21.54
N LEU A 31 15.90 8.10 21.11
CA LEU A 31 15.35 8.95 20.05
C LEU A 31 15.47 10.44 20.43
N LEU A 32 15.03 10.82 21.63
CA LEU A 32 15.14 12.20 22.13
C LEU A 32 16.58 12.71 22.06
N ARG A 33 17.55 11.95 22.57
CA ARG A 33 18.97 12.32 22.50
C ARG A 33 19.47 12.47 21.06
N ALA A 34 19.06 11.56 20.17
CA ALA A 34 19.46 11.60 18.76
C ALA A 34 18.85 12.81 18.04
N VAL A 35 17.61 13.17 18.36
CA VAL A 35 16.93 14.32 17.78
C VAL A 35 17.48 15.64 18.32
N ASP A 36 17.71 15.73 19.63
CA ASP A 36 18.10 16.97 20.33
C ASP A 36 19.61 17.23 20.37
N TYR A 37 20.41 16.45 19.65
CA TYR A 37 21.87 16.53 19.62
C TYR A 37 22.39 17.92 19.19
N ARG A 38 21.67 18.60 18.28
CA ARG A 38 22.01 19.94 17.80
C ARG A 38 20.74 20.69 17.41
N GLU A 39 20.81 22.01 17.31
CA GLU A 39 19.71 22.85 16.86
C GLU A 39 19.33 22.53 15.42
N ARG A 40 18.08 22.07 15.22
CA ARG A 40 17.51 21.69 13.93
C ARG A 40 16.00 21.53 14.00
N VAL A 41 15.37 21.55 12.84
CA VAL A 41 13.99 21.12 12.65
C VAL A 41 14.01 19.72 12.05
N VAL A 42 13.27 18.80 12.65
CA VAL A 42 13.11 17.40 12.21
C VAL A 42 11.65 17.18 11.84
N VAL A 43 11.40 16.65 10.67
CA VAL A 43 10.06 16.21 10.26
C VAL A 43 10.01 14.69 10.32
N ILE A 44 9.07 14.16 11.08
CA ILE A 44 8.81 12.72 11.20
C ILE A 44 7.56 12.42 10.39
N MET A 45 7.71 11.68 9.30
CA MET A 45 6.59 11.19 8.50
C MET A 45 6.24 9.76 8.95
N LEU A 46 4.98 9.54 9.30
CA LEU A 46 4.43 8.24 9.67
C LEU A 46 3.43 7.80 8.61
N ASP A 47 3.84 6.87 7.76
CA ASP A 47 2.96 6.27 6.77
C ASP A 47 2.11 5.17 7.42
N GLU A 48 0.84 5.02 6.98
CA GLU A 48 -0.14 4.11 7.55
C GLU A 48 -0.30 4.27 9.09
N ILE A 49 -0.44 5.51 9.53
CA ILE A 49 -0.53 5.85 10.97
C ILE A 49 -1.72 5.19 11.67
N ASP A 50 -2.82 4.96 10.95
CA ASP A 50 -3.98 4.20 11.38
C ASP A 50 -3.61 2.78 11.81
N LYS A 51 -2.81 2.08 11.01
CA LYS A 51 -2.32 0.74 11.33
C LYS A 51 -1.33 0.72 12.50
N LEU A 52 -0.56 1.78 12.66
CA LEU A 52 0.33 1.93 13.81
C LEU A 52 -0.48 1.97 15.10
N VAL A 53 -1.55 2.78 15.13
CA VAL A 53 -2.43 2.92 16.30
C VAL A 53 -3.22 1.63 16.56
N GLU A 54 -3.75 1.00 15.52
CA GLU A 54 -4.46 -0.28 15.64
C GLU A 54 -3.60 -1.36 16.33
N LYS A 55 -2.30 -1.41 16.01
CA LYS A 55 -1.39 -2.43 16.54
C LYS A 55 -0.79 -2.09 17.91
N SER A 56 -0.49 -0.83 18.16
CA SER A 56 0.34 -0.38 19.29
C SER A 56 -0.44 0.48 20.29
N GLY A 57 -1.68 0.84 19.98
CA GLY A 57 -2.44 1.83 20.75
C GLY A 57 -1.96 3.25 20.51
N ASP A 58 -2.58 4.19 21.21
CA ASP A 58 -2.37 5.64 21.04
C ASP A 58 -1.11 6.17 21.72
N ASP A 59 -0.45 5.39 22.55
CA ASP A 59 0.69 5.82 23.38
C ASP A 59 1.85 6.38 22.55
N VAL A 60 2.10 5.78 21.38
CA VAL A 60 3.18 6.24 20.49
C VAL A 60 2.88 7.65 19.98
N LEU A 61 1.63 7.90 19.53
CA LEU A 61 1.21 9.22 19.06
C LEU A 61 1.17 10.23 20.20
N TYR A 62 0.72 9.83 21.37
CA TYR A 62 0.73 10.67 22.55
C TYR A 62 2.14 11.17 22.87
N ASN A 63 3.11 10.26 22.92
CA ASN A 63 4.50 10.61 23.21
C ASN A 63 5.09 11.50 22.10
N LEU A 64 4.83 11.18 20.84
CA LEU A 64 5.34 11.96 19.72
C LEU A 64 4.70 13.35 19.65
N SER A 65 3.39 13.50 19.89
CA SER A 65 2.72 14.80 19.87
C SER A 65 3.29 15.78 20.93
N ARG A 66 3.85 15.26 22.01
CA ARG A 66 4.45 16.02 23.09
C ARG A 66 5.97 16.10 23.05
N ILE A 67 6.61 15.50 22.07
CA ILE A 67 8.07 15.39 21.98
C ILE A 67 8.78 16.74 22.11
N ASN A 68 8.19 17.80 21.60
CA ASN A 68 8.75 19.16 21.69
C ASN A 68 8.86 19.70 23.12
N SER A 69 8.09 19.15 24.07
CA SER A 69 8.21 19.52 25.49
C SER A 69 9.48 19.01 26.15
N ASP A 70 10.03 17.92 25.62
CA ASP A 70 11.22 17.24 26.12
C ASP A 70 12.51 17.70 25.42
N LEU A 71 12.38 18.42 24.28
CA LEU A 71 13.50 18.89 23.47
C LEU A 71 13.95 20.30 23.89
N LYS A 72 15.27 20.53 23.92
CA LYS A 72 15.88 21.82 24.27
C LYS A 72 16.38 22.60 23.07
N HIS A 73 16.97 21.87 22.11
CA HIS A 73 17.69 22.46 20.98
C HIS A 73 16.95 22.29 19.66
N SER A 74 16.20 21.21 19.51
CA SER A 74 15.52 20.86 18.26
C SER A 74 14.02 21.14 18.33
N ARG A 75 13.40 21.13 17.15
CA ARG A 75 11.94 21.13 16.98
C ARG A 75 11.55 19.97 16.07
N VAL A 76 10.46 19.28 16.43
CA VAL A 76 9.93 18.16 15.68
C VAL A 76 8.53 18.51 15.18
N SER A 77 8.31 18.32 13.88
CA SER A 77 6.98 18.29 13.28
C SER A 77 6.63 16.85 12.92
N ILE A 78 5.38 16.49 13.05
CA ILE A 78 4.87 15.15 12.74
C ILE A 78 3.88 15.26 11.59
N GLU A 79 4.04 14.42 10.59
CA GLU A 79 3.11 14.27 9.49
C GLU A 79 2.63 12.81 9.46
N GLY A 80 1.33 12.61 9.67
CA GLY A 80 0.68 11.30 9.59
C GLY A 80 -0.01 11.11 8.25
N ILE A 81 0.19 9.98 7.60
CA ILE A 81 -0.51 9.60 6.37
C ILE A 81 -1.42 8.43 6.70
N SER A 82 -2.72 8.57 6.43
CA SER A 82 -3.73 7.53 6.64
C SER A 82 -4.61 7.37 5.41
N ASN A 83 -5.06 6.15 5.18
CA ASN A 83 -6.10 5.84 4.21
C ASN A 83 -7.51 5.86 4.83
N ASP A 84 -7.62 6.00 6.15
CA ASP A 84 -8.88 6.09 6.87
C ASP A 84 -9.17 7.55 7.25
N LEU A 85 -10.20 8.12 6.63
CA LEU A 85 -10.64 9.50 6.88
C LEU A 85 -11.24 9.69 8.28
N THR A 86 -11.66 8.60 8.92
CA THR A 86 -12.25 8.62 10.28
C THR A 86 -11.23 8.28 11.37
N PHE A 87 -9.98 8.06 10.99
CA PHE A 87 -8.91 7.65 11.89
C PHE A 87 -8.83 8.52 13.16
N THR A 88 -8.93 9.85 13.01
CA THR A 88 -8.85 10.79 14.15
C THR A 88 -10.02 10.67 15.13
N ASP A 89 -11.15 10.08 14.73
CA ASP A 89 -12.33 9.92 15.59
C ASP A 89 -12.16 8.77 16.60
N TYR A 90 -11.26 7.82 16.30
CA TYR A 90 -10.96 6.69 17.17
C TYR A 90 -9.82 6.97 18.16
N LEU A 91 -9.11 8.09 18.03
CA LEU A 91 -8.02 8.46 18.92
C LEU A 91 -8.54 8.86 20.31
N ASP A 92 -7.76 8.56 21.35
CA ASP A 92 -8.00 9.12 22.68
C ASP A 92 -8.10 10.65 22.60
N PRO A 93 -9.11 11.27 23.23
CA PRO A 93 -9.30 12.73 23.19
C PRO A 93 -8.07 13.54 23.59
N ARG A 94 -7.22 13.00 24.48
CA ARG A 94 -5.96 13.63 24.90
C ARG A 94 -4.93 13.67 23.77
N VAL A 95 -4.88 12.60 22.97
CA VAL A 95 -3.99 12.52 21.78
C VAL A 95 -4.49 13.49 20.72
N LYS A 96 -5.78 13.43 20.39
CA LYS A 96 -6.42 14.32 19.42
C LYS A 96 -6.18 15.80 19.78
N SER A 97 -6.40 16.17 21.05
CA SER A 97 -6.13 17.53 21.54
C SER A 97 -4.66 17.93 21.47
N SER A 98 -3.73 16.98 21.64
CA SER A 98 -2.28 17.24 21.62
C SER A 98 -1.70 17.32 20.22
N LEU A 99 -2.31 16.66 19.24
CA LEU A 99 -1.87 16.70 17.83
C LEU A 99 -2.03 18.09 17.23
N GLY A 100 -3.07 18.87 17.64
CA GLY A 100 -3.32 20.19 17.06
C GLY A 100 -3.41 20.13 15.53
N GLU A 101 -4.09 19.12 15.02
CA GLU A 101 -4.02 18.66 13.64
C GLU A 101 -4.52 19.67 12.62
N GLU A 102 -3.77 19.78 11.53
CA GLU A 102 -4.27 20.33 10.27
C GLU A 102 -4.47 19.17 9.32
N GLU A 103 -5.70 18.93 8.88
CA GLU A 103 -6.06 17.84 8.01
C GLU A 103 -6.03 18.27 6.55
N ILE A 104 -5.30 17.52 5.72
CA ILE A 104 -5.23 17.71 4.27
C ILE A 104 -5.76 16.47 3.59
N ILE A 105 -6.92 16.61 2.91
CA ILE A 105 -7.55 15.51 2.19
C ILE A 105 -7.07 15.48 0.75
N PHE A 106 -6.55 14.34 0.30
CA PHE A 106 -6.19 14.05 -1.08
C PHE A 106 -7.29 13.19 -1.72
N PRO A 107 -8.20 13.80 -2.51
CA PRO A 107 -9.25 13.04 -3.16
C PRO A 107 -8.68 12.10 -4.24
N PRO A 108 -9.39 11.01 -4.60
CA PRO A 108 -9.02 10.16 -5.72
C PRO A 108 -8.85 10.96 -7.02
N TYR A 109 -7.92 10.55 -7.85
CA TYR A 109 -7.70 11.19 -9.14
C TYR A 109 -8.87 10.94 -10.10
N ASN A 110 -9.25 11.95 -10.86
CA ASN A 110 -10.17 11.81 -11.97
C ASN A 110 -9.44 11.32 -13.25
N ALA A 111 -10.19 10.93 -14.28
CA ALA A 111 -9.63 10.38 -15.51
C ALA A 111 -8.66 11.33 -16.22
N ASN A 112 -8.90 12.64 -16.19
CA ASN A 112 -8.00 13.62 -16.83
C ASN A 112 -6.68 13.72 -16.09
N GLN A 113 -6.72 13.79 -14.77
CA GLN A 113 -5.49 13.81 -13.94
C GLN A 113 -4.68 12.53 -14.10
N LEU A 114 -5.34 11.36 -14.17
CA LEU A 114 -4.66 10.09 -14.46
C LEU A 114 -4.06 10.08 -15.87
N ASN A 115 -4.74 10.66 -16.86
CA ASN A 115 -4.21 10.79 -18.21
C ASN A 115 -2.91 11.59 -18.21
N ASP A 116 -2.90 12.76 -17.57
CA ASP A 116 -1.71 13.62 -17.47
C ASP A 116 -0.54 12.90 -16.76
N ILE A 117 -0.85 12.16 -15.69
CA ILE A 117 0.15 11.36 -14.98
C ILE A 117 0.71 10.26 -15.89
N LEU A 118 -0.15 9.53 -16.60
CA LEU A 118 0.29 8.45 -17.49
C LEU A 118 1.08 8.97 -18.69
N GLU A 119 0.69 10.09 -19.30
CA GLU A 119 1.44 10.72 -20.40
C GLU A 119 2.87 11.07 -19.96
N ASN A 120 3.00 11.74 -18.80
CA ASN A 120 4.32 12.08 -18.26
C ASN A 120 5.18 10.84 -17.96
N ARG A 121 4.58 9.74 -17.50
CA ARG A 121 5.30 8.48 -17.23
C ARG A 121 5.60 7.71 -18.50
N ALA A 122 4.70 7.72 -19.47
CA ALA A 122 4.88 7.06 -20.75
C ALA A 122 6.07 7.60 -21.53
N THR A 123 6.31 8.91 -21.53
CA THR A 123 7.48 9.53 -22.17
C THR A 123 8.81 9.05 -21.61
N LEU A 124 8.84 8.61 -20.35
CA LEU A 124 10.04 8.08 -19.70
C LEU A 124 10.20 6.57 -19.88
N ALA A 125 9.08 5.84 -20.01
CA ALA A 125 9.07 4.39 -19.96
C ALA A 125 8.97 3.72 -21.34
N PHE A 126 8.37 4.38 -22.32
CA PHE A 126 8.14 3.84 -23.66
C PHE A 126 8.94 4.59 -24.72
N LYS A 127 9.32 3.89 -25.78
CA LYS A 127 9.89 4.52 -26.97
C LYS A 127 8.81 5.30 -27.72
N GLU A 128 9.22 6.34 -28.40
CA GLU A 128 8.31 7.16 -29.20
C GLU A 128 7.56 6.34 -30.25
N GLY A 129 6.25 6.55 -30.37
CA GLY A 129 5.38 5.86 -31.35
C GLY A 129 4.97 4.44 -30.99
N VAL A 130 5.39 3.89 -29.83
CA VAL A 130 5.02 2.53 -29.41
C VAL A 130 3.58 2.44 -28.89
N LEU A 131 3.07 3.50 -28.27
CA LEU A 131 1.71 3.53 -27.75
C LEU A 131 0.72 3.97 -28.85
N ALA A 132 -0.22 3.10 -29.21
CA ALA A 132 -1.29 3.45 -30.12
C ALA A 132 -2.22 4.51 -29.52
N PRO A 133 -2.89 5.34 -30.35
CA PRO A 133 -3.88 6.29 -29.88
C PRO A 133 -4.95 5.62 -29.01
N GLY A 134 -5.32 6.26 -27.89
CA GLY A 134 -6.36 5.78 -26.98
C GLY A 134 -5.88 4.83 -25.88
N VAL A 135 -4.67 4.28 -25.89
CA VAL A 135 -4.14 3.38 -24.87
C VAL A 135 -4.09 4.08 -23.51
N ILE A 136 -3.46 5.27 -23.44
CA ILE A 136 -3.33 6.03 -22.19
C ILE A 136 -4.74 6.42 -21.68
N SER A 137 -5.58 6.95 -22.55
CA SER A 137 -6.95 7.36 -22.17
C SER A 137 -7.78 6.18 -21.66
N LYS A 138 -7.62 4.98 -22.23
CA LYS A 138 -8.31 3.78 -21.74
C LYS A 138 -7.81 3.35 -20.37
N CYS A 139 -6.50 3.31 -20.15
CA CYS A 139 -5.92 3.01 -18.83
C CYS A 139 -6.41 3.99 -17.76
N SER A 140 -6.43 5.30 -18.09
CA SER A 140 -6.92 6.36 -17.19
C SER A 140 -8.40 6.20 -16.86
N ALA A 141 -9.24 5.89 -17.87
CA ALA A 141 -10.67 5.71 -17.68
C ALA A 141 -10.99 4.48 -16.82
N LEU A 142 -10.29 3.36 -17.03
CA LEU A 142 -10.46 2.14 -16.25
C LEU A 142 -10.06 2.37 -14.78
N ALA A 143 -8.90 2.97 -14.54
CA ALA A 143 -8.42 3.24 -13.19
C ALA A 143 -9.31 4.27 -12.45
N ALA A 144 -9.79 5.31 -13.14
CA ALA A 144 -10.72 6.29 -12.56
C ALA A 144 -12.06 5.66 -12.16
N ARG A 145 -12.56 4.71 -12.95
CA ARG A 145 -13.81 3.99 -12.66
C ARG A 145 -13.68 3.08 -11.44
N GLU A 146 -12.51 2.49 -11.21
CA GLU A 146 -12.30 1.61 -10.06
C GLU A 146 -12.19 2.42 -8.76
N HIS A 147 -11.15 3.21 -8.59
CA HIS A 147 -10.90 3.94 -7.35
C HIS A 147 -10.12 5.25 -7.55
N GLY A 148 -9.82 5.64 -8.80
CA GLY A 148 -8.97 6.82 -9.07
C GLY A 148 -7.52 6.66 -8.59
N ASP A 149 -7.00 5.42 -8.57
CA ASP A 149 -5.65 5.11 -8.10
C ASP A 149 -4.64 5.20 -9.25
N ALA A 150 -3.65 6.08 -9.09
CA ALA A 150 -2.57 6.25 -10.06
C ALA A 150 -1.66 5.02 -10.17
N ARG A 151 -1.48 4.24 -9.07
CA ARG A 151 -0.69 2.99 -9.12
C ARG A 151 -1.37 1.97 -10.01
N ARG A 152 -2.69 1.84 -9.91
CA ARG A 152 -3.48 0.96 -10.77
C ARG A 152 -3.39 1.36 -12.24
N ALA A 153 -3.46 2.66 -12.53
CA ALA A 153 -3.31 3.19 -13.90
C ALA A 153 -1.93 2.86 -14.48
N LEU A 154 -0.87 3.04 -13.69
CA LEU A 154 0.49 2.71 -14.09
C LEU A 154 0.70 1.20 -14.28
N ASP A 155 0.12 0.36 -13.43
CA ASP A 155 0.19 -1.09 -13.57
C ASP A 155 -0.51 -1.59 -14.83
N LEU A 156 -1.67 -1.02 -15.18
CA LEU A 156 -2.37 -1.33 -16.43
C LEU A 156 -1.48 -0.98 -17.64
N LEU A 157 -0.91 0.21 -17.67
CA LEU A 157 -0.05 0.65 -18.77
C LEU A 157 1.22 -0.21 -18.88
N ARG A 158 1.88 -0.50 -17.75
CA ARG A 158 3.06 -1.35 -17.68
C ARG A 158 2.76 -2.77 -18.19
N THR A 159 1.70 -3.37 -17.66
CA THR A 159 1.32 -4.75 -18.04
C THR A 159 0.91 -4.84 -19.50
N SER A 160 0.26 -3.80 -20.05
CA SER A 160 -0.06 -3.71 -21.49
C SER A 160 1.20 -3.71 -22.35
N GLY A 161 2.24 -2.97 -21.93
CA GLY A 161 3.54 -2.97 -22.58
C GLY A 161 4.23 -4.33 -22.53
N GLU A 162 4.24 -4.97 -21.36
CA GLU A 162 4.81 -6.31 -21.18
C GLU A 162 4.10 -7.37 -22.05
N LEU A 163 2.77 -7.27 -22.20
CA LEU A 163 2.01 -8.21 -23.05
C LEU A 163 2.35 -8.01 -24.53
N ALA A 164 2.45 -6.78 -25.00
CA ALA A 164 2.85 -6.49 -26.36
C ALA A 164 4.25 -7.04 -26.67
N GLU A 165 5.21 -6.84 -25.74
CA GLU A 165 6.57 -7.36 -25.87
C GLU A 165 6.60 -8.89 -25.93
N ARG A 166 5.83 -9.57 -25.05
CA ARG A 166 5.72 -11.04 -25.06
C ARG A 166 5.10 -11.58 -26.34
N SER A 167 4.15 -10.85 -26.90
CA SER A 167 3.53 -11.18 -28.21
C SER A 167 4.42 -10.80 -29.40
N ARG A 168 5.59 -10.18 -29.15
CA ARG A 168 6.53 -9.69 -30.18
C ARG A 168 5.89 -8.61 -31.07
N GLU A 169 4.93 -7.88 -30.55
CA GLU A 169 4.32 -6.74 -31.24
C GLU A 169 5.14 -5.47 -30.97
N THR A 170 5.25 -4.63 -31.98
CA THR A 170 6.00 -3.38 -31.90
C THR A 170 5.20 -2.22 -31.34
N THR A 171 3.87 -2.41 -31.22
CA THR A 171 2.93 -1.35 -30.82
C THR A 171 1.98 -1.88 -29.75
N VAL A 172 1.83 -1.13 -28.68
CA VAL A 172 0.84 -1.39 -27.62
C VAL A 172 -0.52 -0.88 -28.09
N THR A 173 -1.51 -1.72 -28.11
CA THR A 173 -2.87 -1.43 -28.58
C THR A 173 -3.89 -1.46 -27.44
N ILE A 174 -5.10 -1.02 -27.74
CA ILE A 174 -6.25 -1.07 -26.82
C ILE A 174 -6.53 -2.52 -26.35
N ASN A 175 -6.34 -3.52 -27.22
CA ASN A 175 -6.51 -4.93 -26.87
C ASN A 175 -5.53 -5.39 -25.79
N HIS A 176 -4.30 -4.87 -25.81
CA HIS A 176 -3.34 -5.17 -24.75
C HIS A 176 -3.77 -4.61 -23.40
N VAL A 177 -4.52 -3.49 -23.37
CA VAL A 177 -5.07 -2.94 -22.14
C VAL A 177 -6.16 -3.85 -21.58
N ASP A 178 -7.05 -4.39 -22.44
CA ASP A 178 -8.08 -5.34 -22.00
C ASP A 178 -7.45 -6.62 -21.41
N LEU A 179 -6.50 -7.20 -22.15
CA LEU A 179 -5.76 -8.37 -21.67
C LEU A 179 -4.97 -8.08 -20.38
N ALA A 180 -4.41 -6.87 -20.23
CA ALA A 180 -3.74 -6.46 -19.03
C ALA A 180 -4.69 -6.37 -17.83
N GLN A 181 -5.88 -5.83 -18.03
CA GLN A 181 -6.91 -5.78 -17.01
C GLN A 181 -7.28 -7.19 -16.53
N GLU A 182 -7.63 -8.07 -17.44
CA GLU A 182 -7.96 -9.46 -17.13
C GLU A 182 -6.82 -10.16 -16.38
N LYS A 183 -5.59 -10.00 -16.87
CA LYS A 183 -4.43 -10.60 -16.22
C LYS A 183 -4.23 -10.10 -14.79
N ILE A 184 -4.30 -8.78 -14.56
CA ILE A 184 -4.12 -8.21 -13.22
C ILE A 184 -5.21 -8.69 -12.27
N GLU A 185 -6.46 -8.83 -12.75
CA GLU A 185 -7.56 -9.36 -11.95
C GLU A 185 -7.34 -10.84 -11.58
N ILE A 186 -6.91 -11.66 -12.55
CA ILE A 186 -6.56 -13.06 -12.29
C ILE A 186 -5.39 -13.18 -11.32
N ASP A 187 -4.31 -12.43 -11.54
CA ASP A 187 -3.13 -12.45 -10.67
C ASP A 187 -3.50 -12.06 -9.24
N ARG A 188 -4.38 -11.06 -9.06
CA ARG A 188 -4.90 -10.65 -7.75
C ARG A 188 -5.70 -11.76 -7.07
N VAL A 189 -6.58 -12.44 -7.79
CA VAL A 189 -7.33 -13.58 -7.24
C VAL A 189 -6.39 -14.70 -6.83
N ILE A 190 -5.40 -15.03 -7.66
CA ILE A 190 -4.38 -16.05 -7.36
C ILE A 190 -3.62 -15.69 -6.07
N GLU A 191 -3.19 -14.44 -5.92
CA GLU A 191 -2.49 -13.99 -4.71
C GLU A 191 -3.38 -14.08 -3.46
N ILE A 192 -4.65 -13.68 -3.55
CA ILE A 192 -5.60 -13.84 -2.45
C ILE A 192 -5.74 -15.31 -2.07
N VAL A 193 -5.93 -16.19 -3.05
CA VAL A 193 -6.08 -17.63 -2.80
C VAL A 193 -4.83 -18.23 -2.14
N LYS A 194 -3.63 -17.83 -2.58
CA LYS A 194 -2.37 -18.30 -1.98
C LYS A 194 -2.22 -17.88 -0.51
N THR A 195 -2.76 -16.75 -0.11
CA THR A 195 -2.69 -16.25 1.27
C THR A 195 -3.75 -16.85 2.21
N LEU A 196 -4.77 -17.52 1.66
CA LEU A 196 -5.79 -18.17 2.47
C LEU A 196 -5.20 -19.33 3.30
N PRO A 197 -5.73 -19.58 4.50
CA PRO A 197 -5.43 -20.79 5.26
C PRO A 197 -5.70 -22.06 4.43
N ARG A 198 -4.87 -23.09 4.61
CA ARG A 198 -4.94 -24.33 3.82
C ARG A 198 -6.35 -24.94 3.75
N HIS A 199 -7.07 -24.96 4.86
CA HIS A 199 -8.45 -25.49 4.89
C HIS A 199 -9.40 -24.65 4.03
N SER A 200 -9.25 -23.33 3.98
CA SER A 200 -10.03 -22.45 3.12
C SER A 200 -9.72 -22.69 1.64
N GLN A 201 -8.44 -22.92 1.29
CA GLN A 201 -8.05 -23.30 -0.07
C GLN A 201 -8.66 -24.63 -0.49
N LEU A 202 -8.70 -25.65 0.41
CA LEU A 202 -9.32 -26.94 0.12
C LEU A 202 -10.83 -26.86 -0.06
N ILE A 203 -11.51 -26.00 0.73
CA ILE A 203 -12.95 -25.75 0.55
C ILE A 203 -13.21 -25.07 -0.79
N LEU A 204 -12.43 -24.05 -1.15
CA LEU A 204 -12.55 -23.37 -2.43
C LEU A 204 -12.31 -24.34 -3.59
N PHE A 205 -11.29 -25.20 -3.49
CA PHE A 205 -11.01 -26.24 -4.48
C PHE A 205 -12.15 -27.27 -4.61
N ALA A 206 -12.78 -27.63 -3.49
CA ALA A 206 -13.95 -28.50 -3.51
C ALA A 206 -15.15 -27.86 -4.23
N ILE A 207 -15.39 -26.57 -4.00
CA ILE A 207 -16.46 -25.81 -4.69
C ILE A 207 -16.21 -25.78 -6.20
N ILE A 208 -15.00 -25.38 -6.64
CA ILE A 208 -14.62 -25.31 -8.04
C ILE A 208 -14.76 -26.70 -8.72
N THR A 209 -14.30 -27.75 -8.06
CA THR A 209 -14.40 -29.14 -8.58
C THR A 209 -15.86 -29.60 -8.76
N LEU A 210 -16.78 -29.13 -7.89
CA LEU A 210 -18.21 -29.43 -8.04
C LEU A 210 -18.85 -28.60 -9.16
N GLU A 211 -18.43 -27.34 -9.32
CA GLU A 211 -18.89 -26.44 -10.36
C GLU A 211 -18.48 -26.95 -11.78
N GLU A 212 -17.24 -27.45 -11.92
CA GLU A 212 -16.78 -28.09 -13.16
C GLU A 212 -17.57 -29.35 -13.57
N LYS A 213 -18.29 -29.97 -12.62
CA LYS A 213 -19.14 -31.16 -12.88
C LYS A 213 -20.57 -30.78 -13.29
N ASP A 214 -20.85 -29.53 -13.61
CA ASP A 214 -22.17 -29.01 -14.03
C ASP A 214 -23.31 -29.32 -13.04
N ILE A 215 -23.02 -29.37 -11.74
CA ILE A 215 -24.03 -29.58 -10.70
C ILE A 215 -24.78 -28.26 -10.50
N SER A 216 -26.03 -28.22 -10.93
CA SER A 216 -26.89 -27.03 -10.93
C SER A 216 -27.14 -26.40 -9.55
N HIS A 217 -26.98 -27.17 -8.47
CA HIS A 217 -27.11 -26.70 -7.09
C HIS A 217 -26.06 -27.37 -6.21
N ILE A 218 -25.02 -26.61 -5.84
CA ILE A 218 -23.98 -27.09 -4.91
C ILE A 218 -24.51 -26.92 -3.48
N SER A 219 -24.68 -28.03 -2.76
CA SER A 219 -25.07 -28.03 -1.35
C SER A 219 -23.85 -28.02 -0.43
N THR A 220 -24.01 -27.47 0.78
CA THR A 220 -22.95 -27.49 1.81
C THR A 220 -22.48 -28.92 2.14
N GLY A 221 -23.39 -29.90 2.06
CA GLY A 221 -23.07 -31.31 2.33
C GLY A 221 -22.15 -31.91 1.27
N GLU A 222 -22.35 -31.60 0.00
CA GLU A 222 -21.48 -32.06 -1.10
C GLU A 222 -20.10 -31.44 -1.01
N VAL A 223 -20.02 -30.12 -0.75
CA VAL A 223 -18.75 -29.43 -0.51
C VAL A 223 -17.99 -30.06 0.65
N TYR A 224 -18.69 -30.32 1.78
CA TYR A 224 -18.07 -30.91 2.95
C TYR A 224 -17.56 -32.36 2.71
N ASN A 225 -18.32 -33.15 1.97
CA ASN A 225 -17.89 -34.52 1.64
C ASN A 225 -16.65 -34.53 0.77
N LEU A 226 -16.59 -33.67 -0.26
CA LEU A 226 -15.43 -33.57 -1.14
C LEU A 226 -14.23 -32.98 -0.42
N TYR A 227 -14.43 -31.95 0.41
CA TYR A 227 -13.39 -31.38 1.29
C TYR A 227 -12.80 -32.47 2.21
N ARG A 228 -13.62 -33.31 2.86
CA ARG A 228 -13.14 -34.43 3.69
C ARG A 228 -12.30 -35.43 2.90
N GLN A 229 -12.63 -35.67 1.65
CA GLN A 229 -11.85 -36.54 0.78
C GLN A 229 -10.47 -35.91 0.53
N PHE A 230 -10.39 -34.65 0.14
CA PHE A 230 -9.12 -33.96 -0.05
C PHE A 230 -8.25 -33.88 1.20
N CYS A 231 -8.87 -33.76 2.39
CA CYS A 231 -8.12 -33.79 3.64
C CYS A 231 -7.50 -35.16 3.97
N LYS A 232 -7.96 -36.26 3.37
CA LYS A 232 -7.41 -37.63 3.58
C LYS A 232 -6.30 -37.96 2.59
N GLU A 233 -6.29 -37.31 1.45
CA GLU A 233 -5.31 -37.52 0.36
C GLU A 233 -4.01 -36.74 0.57
N GLN A 234 -3.97 -35.91 1.60
CA GLN A 234 -2.80 -35.07 2.00
C GLN A 234 -2.20 -35.54 3.33
#